data_736267b93c0dccad30063b56ea1da83a
#
_entry.id   736267b93c0dccad30063b56ea1da83a
#
_cell.length_a   1.000
_cell.length_b   1.000
_cell.length_c   1.000
_cell.angle_alpha   90.00
_cell.angle_beta   90.00
_cell.angle_gamma   90.00
#
_symmetry.space_group_name_H-M   'P 1'
#
loop_
_entity.id
_entity.type
_entity.pdbx_description
1 polymer ?
#
loop_
_entity_poly.entity_id
_entity_poly.type
_entity_poly.pdbx_seq_one_letter_code
_entity_poly.pdbx_strand_id
1 'polypeptide(L)'
;PAASGLLVMLNKKDYVAFIESDNYIPGAVWEYVKIYAAGFSLAQSPYAMVRVLWHYKPKISREMYFKRWGRVSEITNKYMNAIISDKTGFETEIRKTGNAGEHAMTMKLAEILPYASGFAVEPQELISIFENFGGILPTSHQAAAKEGIEIFQIETRNPHLHEERGRMHLRQMLLPGLSVIYYSAFRSPEIREQISKEMIDQGALQPTEEIPKPYIVPPQKD
;
A
#
# COMPACT_ATOMS: atom_id res chain seq x y z
N PRO A 1 0.79 -8.17 13.71
CA PRO A 1 1.41 -9.24 14.51
C PRO A 1 1.95 -10.38 13.65
N ALA A 2 1.17 -10.88 12.66
CA ALA A 2 1.62 -12.01 11.83
C ALA A 2 2.83 -11.64 10.95
N ALA A 3 2.86 -10.43 10.40
CA ALA A 3 3.95 -9.99 9.54
C ALA A 3 5.29 -9.91 10.27
N SER A 4 5.31 -9.37 11.50
CA SER A 4 6.55 -9.26 12.28
C SER A 4 7.11 -10.64 12.67
N GLY A 5 6.24 -11.58 13.04
CA GLY A 5 6.65 -12.96 13.32
C GLY A 5 7.21 -13.67 12.09
N LEU A 6 6.59 -13.43 10.93
CA LEU A 6 7.03 -13.98 9.66
C LEU A 6 8.39 -13.43 9.24
N LEU A 7 8.63 -12.13 9.43
CA LEU A 7 9.92 -11.49 9.11
C LEU A 7 11.08 -12.06 9.92
N VAL A 8 10.87 -12.33 11.21
CA VAL A 8 11.89 -12.98 12.05
C VAL A 8 12.22 -14.39 11.55
N MET A 9 11.23 -15.13 11.09
CA MET A 9 11.43 -16.48 10.53
C MET A 9 12.11 -16.45 9.15
N LEU A 10 11.96 -15.38 8.41
CA LEU A 10 12.44 -15.23 7.02
C LEU A 10 13.77 -14.47 6.91
N ASN A 11 14.40 -14.08 8.03
CA ASN A 11 15.62 -13.26 7.99
C ASN A 11 16.85 -13.89 7.31
N LYS A 12 16.75 -15.14 6.86
CA LYS A 12 17.76 -15.83 6.04
C LYS A 12 17.47 -15.77 4.52
N LYS A 13 16.40 -15.06 4.12
CA LYS A 13 16.02 -14.89 2.73
C LYS A 13 16.30 -13.47 2.30
N ASP A 14 16.54 -13.30 1.01
CA ASP A 14 16.82 -11.98 0.44
C ASP A 14 15.55 -11.17 0.19
N TYR A 15 14.40 -11.85 0.04
CA TYR A 15 13.12 -11.26 -0.31
C TYR A 15 11.97 -11.83 0.51
N VAL A 16 10.95 -11.01 0.74
CA VAL A 16 9.65 -11.42 1.27
C VAL A 16 8.57 -10.98 0.27
N ALA A 17 7.57 -11.82 0.07
CA ALA A 17 6.43 -11.53 -0.80
C ALA A 17 5.11 -11.79 -0.06
N PHE A 18 4.12 -10.96 -0.33
CA PHE A 18 2.75 -11.07 0.15
C PHE A 18 1.84 -11.37 -1.03
N ILE A 19 0.92 -12.28 -0.84
CA ILE A 19 -0.01 -12.74 -1.88
C ILE A 19 -1.38 -12.88 -1.25
N GLU A 20 -2.39 -12.26 -1.85
CA GLU A 20 -3.79 -12.50 -1.50
C GLU A 20 -4.25 -13.81 -2.12
N SER A 21 -5.05 -14.57 -1.35
CA SER A 21 -5.51 -15.90 -1.76
C SER A 21 -6.89 -15.89 -2.43
N ASP A 22 -7.47 -14.71 -2.68
CA ASP A 22 -8.84 -14.56 -3.16
C ASP A 22 -8.96 -14.29 -4.66
N ASN A 23 -7.86 -14.32 -5.40
CA ASN A 23 -7.88 -14.24 -6.85
C ASN A 23 -8.26 -15.59 -7.48
N TYR A 24 -9.39 -15.62 -8.19
CA TYR A 24 -9.92 -16.82 -8.84
C TYR A 24 -9.26 -17.17 -10.17
N ILE A 25 -8.33 -16.36 -10.66
CA ILE A 25 -7.61 -16.65 -11.90
C ILE A 25 -6.62 -17.79 -11.65
N PRO A 26 -6.77 -18.94 -12.33
CA PRO A 26 -5.83 -20.04 -12.22
C PRO A 26 -4.41 -19.61 -12.61
N GLY A 27 -3.44 -19.96 -11.81
CA GLY A 27 -2.04 -19.66 -12.10
C GLY A 27 -1.61 -18.20 -11.84
N ALA A 28 -2.46 -17.36 -11.24
CA ALA A 28 -2.12 -15.98 -10.87
C ALA A 28 -0.81 -15.88 -10.05
N VAL A 29 -0.56 -16.85 -9.18
CA VAL A 29 0.68 -16.92 -8.37
C VAL A 29 1.94 -16.93 -9.25
N TRP A 30 1.90 -17.60 -10.40
CA TRP A 30 3.03 -17.61 -11.33
C TRP A 30 3.29 -16.24 -11.97
N GLU A 31 2.23 -15.47 -12.19
CA GLU A 31 2.38 -14.10 -12.69
C GLU A 31 2.97 -13.20 -11.62
N TYR A 32 2.56 -13.34 -10.35
CA TYR A 32 3.15 -12.59 -9.23
C TYR A 32 4.65 -12.86 -9.10
N VAL A 33 5.05 -14.13 -9.11
CA VAL A 33 6.48 -14.50 -9.03
C VAL A 33 7.28 -13.89 -10.17
N LYS A 34 6.74 -13.89 -11.40
CA LYS A 34 7.41 -13.28 -12.57
C LYS A 34 7.52 -11.76 -12.43
N ILE A 35 6.48 -11.10 -11.93
CA ILE A 35 6.45 -9.66 -11.68
C ILE A 35 7.49 -9.30 -10.61
N TYR A 36 7.55 -10.04 -9.51
CA TYR A 36 8.53 -9.80 -8.46
C TYR A 36 9.96 -10.01 -8.97
N ALA A 37 10.21 -11.10 -9.67
CA ALA A 37 11.52 -11.36 -10.27
C ALA A 37 11.93 -10.26 -11.27
N ALA A 38 11.01 -9.82 -12.13
CA ALA A 38 11.27 -8.74 -13.07
C ALA A 38 11.59 -7.42 -12.36
N GLY A 39 10.80 -7.04 -11.36
CA GLY A 39 11.05 -5.81 -10.60
C GLY A 39 12.39 -5.84 -9.88
N PHE A 40 12.71 -6.93 -9.18
CA PHE A 40 14.01 -7.05 -8.50
C PHE A 40 15.20 -7.14 -9.45
N SER A 41 15.02 -7.66 -10.66
CA SER A 41 16.09 -7.65 -11.67
C SER A 41 16.41 -6.25 -12.20
N LEU A 42 15.49 -5.30 -12.06
CA LEU A 42 15.67 -3.89 -12.43
C LEU A 42 16.24 -3.07 -11.27
N ALA A 43 16.09 -3.54 -10.04
CA ALA A 43 16.50 -2.81 -8.85
C ALA A 43 18.02 -2.66 -8.78
N GLN A 44 18.47 -1.45 -8.53
CA GLN A 44 19.87 -1.10 -8.28
C GLN A 44 20.14 -0.92 -6.79
N SER A 45 19.12 -0.47 -6.03
CA SER A 45 19.19 -0.34 -4.59
C SER A 45 18.93 -1.69 -3.89
N PRO A 46 19.63 -1.98 -2.79
CA PRO A 46 19.32 -3.11 -1.92
C PRO A 46 18.02 -2.92 -1.13
N TYR A 47 17.40 -1.75 -1.22
CA TYR A 47 16.12 -1.41 -0.59
C TYR A 47 15.06 -1.22 -1.69
N ALA A 48 14.46 -2.32 -2.14
CA ALA A 48 13.51 -2.30 -3.23
C ALA A 48 12.17 -2.96 -2.86
N MET A 49 11.09 -2.42 -3.44
CA MET A 49 9.73 -2.95 -3.35
C MET A 49 9.12 -3.08 -4.74
N VAL A 50 8.45 -4.19 -4.97
CA VAL A 50 7.67 -4.44 -6.20
C VAL A 50 6.21 -4.60 -5.82
N ARG A 51 5.33 -3.79 -6.40
CA ARG A 51 3.89 -3.79 -6.15
C ARG A 51 3.14 -4.15 -7.42
N VAL A 52 2.21 -5.08 -7.30
CA VAL A 52 1.39 -5.54 -8.43
C VAL A 52 0.35 -4.48 -8.77
N LEU A 53 0.35 -4.04 -10.02
CA LEU A 53 -0.65 -3.15 -10.58
C LEU A 53 -1.61 -3.97 -11.44
N TRP A 54 -2.83 -4.15 -10.95
CA TRP A 54 -3.83 -4.95 -11.65
C TRP A 54 -4.36 -4.24 -12.89
N HIS A 55 -4.31 -4.91 -14.03
CA HIS A 55 -4.85 -4.37 -15.27
C HIS A 55 -6.37 -4.14 -15.17
N TYR A 56 -7.10 -5.14 -14.62
CA TYR A 56 -8.53 -5.05 -14.31
C TYR A 56 -8.83 -5.71 -12.96
N LYS A 57 -9.89 -5.22 -12.30
CA LYS A 57 -10.43 -5.84 -11.09
C LYS A 57 -11.92 -6.16 -11.27
N PRO A 58 -12.27 -7.19 -12.06
CA PRO A 58 -13.65 -7.62 -12.20
C PRO A 58 -14.16 -8.20 -10.88
N LYS A 59 -15.45 -7.98 -10.62
CA LYS A 59 -16.13 -8.51 -9.44
C LYS A 59 -17.13 -9.56 -9.88
N ILE A 60 -17.23 -10.65 -9.10
CA ILE A 60 -18.29 -11.64 -9.25
C ILE A 60 -19.38 -11.33 -8.24
N SER A 61 -20.57 -11.12 -8.76
CA SER A 61 -21.83 -11.06 -8.03
C SER A 61 -22.80 -12.00 -8.74
N ARG A 62 -24.09 -11.72 -8.77
CA ARG A 62 -25.07 -12.44 -9.61
C ARG A 62 -24.70 -12.36 -11.09
N GLU A 63 -24.12 -11.22 -11.48
CA GLU A 63 -23.58 -10.98 -12.81
C GLU A 63 -22.11 -10.54 -12.68
N MET A 64 -21.28 -11.00 -13.62
CA MET A 64 -19.90 -10.55 -13.68
C MET A 64 -19.84 -9.17 -14.36
N TYR A 65 -19.13 -8.22 -13.74
CA TYR A 65 -18.85 -6.92 -14.33
C TYR A 65 -17.37 -6.56 -14.18
N PHE A 66 -16.89 -5.69 -15.05
CA PHE A 66 -15.51 -5.26 -15.08
C PHE A 66 -15.38 -3.85 -14.53
N LYS A 67 -14.53 -3.71 -13.50
CA LYS A 67 -14.00 -2.43 -13.05
C LYS A 67 -12.50 -2.43 -13.22
N ARG A 68 -11.95 -1.31 -13.65
CA ARG A 68 -10.50 -1.16 -13.76
C ARG A 68 -9.82 -1.19 -12.40
N TRP A 69 -10.43 -0.56 -11.42
CA TRP A 69 -9.93 -0.43 -10.04
C TRP A 69 -11.01 -0.79 -9.03
N GLY A 70 -10.58 -1.29 -7.88
CA GLY A 70 -11.45 -1.31 -6.72
C GLY A 70 -11.66 0.12 -6.20
N ARG A 71 -12.87 0.43 -5.74
CA ARG A 71 -13.24 1.76 -5.22
C ARG A 71 -12.29 2.27 -4.14
N VAL A 72 -11.82 1.39 -3.24
CA VAL A 72 -10.86 1.72 -2.19
C VAL A 72 -9.52 2.13 -2.78
N SER A 73 -9.02 1.37 -3.76
CA SER A 73 -7.73 1.68 -4.41
C SER A 73 -7.77 3.02 -5.14
N GLU A 74 -8.88 3.37 -5.80
CA GLU A 74 -9.06 4.68 -6.46
C GLU A 74 -8.94 5.82 -5.45
N ILE A 75 -9.64 5.71 -4.32
CA ILE A 75 -9.66 6.73 -3.27
C ILE A 75 -8.31 6.83 -2.59
N THR A 76 -7.70 5.71 -2.22
CA THR A 76 -6.38 5.70 -1.58
C THR A 76 -5.31 6.29 -2.49
N ASN A 77 -5.30 5.91 -3.77
CA ASN A 77 -4.36 6.46 -4.75
C ASN A 77 -4.55 7.96 -4.95
N LYS A 78 -5.80 8.44 -5.01
CA LYS A 78 -6.12 9.87 -5.09
C LYS A 78 -5.41 10.66 -3.98
N TYR A 79 -5.55 10.22 -2.73
CA TYR A 79 -4.96 10.94 -1.59
C TYR A 79 -3.45 10.76 -1.46
N MET A 80 -2.90 9.59 -1.84
CA MET A 80 -1.46 9.43 -1.93
C MET A 80 -0.84 10.36 -2.98
N ASN A 81 -1.46 10.49 -4.14
CA ASN A 81 -1.00 11.42 -5.16
C ASN A 81 -1.18 12.87 -4.72
N ALA A 82 -2.27 13.21 -4.01
CA ALA A 82 -2.48 14.55 -3.48
C ALA A 82 -1.35 14.98 -2.52
N ILE A 83 -0.92 14.12 -1.59
CA ILE A 83 0.21 14.46 -0.69
C ILE A 83 1.54 14.56 -1.43
N ILE A 84 1.76 13.77 -2.47
CA ILE A 84 2.97 13.89 -3.31
C ILE A 84 2.94 15.22 -4.06
N SER A 85 1.80 15.58 -4.67
CA SER A 85 1.63 16.84 -5.39
C SER A 85 1.83 18.04 -4.47
N ASP A 86 1.27 18.00 -3.25
CA ASP A 86 1.45 19.05 -2.23
C ASP A 86 2.92 19.26 -1.87
N LYS A 87 3.71 18.18 -1.77
CA LYS A 87 5.12 18.26 -1.40
C LYS A 87 6.06 18.59 -2.55
N THR A 88 5.73 18.18 -3.75
CA THR A 88 6.59 18.38 -4.92
C THR A 88 6.24 19.63 -5.73
N GLY A 89 5.03 20.16 -5.56
CA GLY A 89 4.49 21.23 -6.38
C GLY A 89 4.07 20.78 -7.79
N PHE A 90 4.11 19.49 -8.08
CA PHE A 90 3.71 18.94 -9.36
C PHE A 90 2.45 18.07 -9.22
N GLU A 91 1.46 18.31 -10.07
CA GLU A 91 0.33 17.40 -10.20
C GLU A 91 0.83 16.02 -10.68
N THR A 92 0.40 14.95 -10.02
CA THR A 92 0.83 13.59 -10.34
C THR A 92 -0.25 12.55 -10.11
N GLU A 93 -0.26 11.53 -10.95
CA GLU A 93 -1.02 10.29 -10.78
C GLU A 93 -0.09 9.06 -10.73
N ILE A 94 1.13 9.25 -10.28
CA ILE A 94 2.18 8.23 -10.31
C ILE A 94 1.85 7.02 -9.42
N ARG A 95 1.14 7.22 -8.31
CA ARG A 95 0.76 6.12 -7.40
C ARG A 95 -0.55 5.48 -7.81
N LYS A 96 -0.46 4.19 -8.13
CA LYS A 96 -1.59 3.36 -8.58
C LYS A 96 -1.77 2.10 -7.76
N THR A 97 -0.94 1.89 -6.74
CA THR A 97 -0.84 0.66 -5.95
C THR A 97 -0.93 0.91 -4.44
N GLY A 98 -1.67 1.93 -4.01
CA GLY A 98 -1.83 2.30 -2.60
C GLY A 98 -2.34 1.16 -1.71
N ASN A 99 -3.21 0.28 -2.26
CA ASN A 99 -3.72 -0.92 -1.61
C ASN A 99 -3.33 -2.18 -2.41
N ALA A 100 -2.07 -2.33 -2.79
CA ALA A 100 -1.62 -3.56 -3.44
C ALA A 100 -1.29 -4.62 -2.39
N GLY A 101 -2.23 -5.52 -2.13
CA GLY A 101 -2.03 -6.67 -1.25
C GLY A 101 -0.94 -7.60 -1.77
N GLU A 102 -0.88 -7.75 -3.11
CA GLU A 102 0.22 -8.46 -3.75
C GLU A 102 1.40 -7.52 -3.97
N HIS A 103 2.41 -7.71 -3.14
CA HIS A 103 3.68 -6.99 -3.25
C HIS A 103 4.83 -7.82 -2.68
N ALA A 104 6.04 -7.45 -3.04
CA ALA A 104 7.26 -8.06 -2.52
C ALA A 104 8.28 -6.98 -2.22
N MET A 105 9.19 -7.25 -1.27
CA MET A 105 10.28 -6.35 -0.96
C MET A 105 11.55 -7.11 -0.58
N THR A 106 12.67 -6.43 -0.69
CA THR A 106 13.93 -6.95 -0.14
C THR A 106 13.84 -7.05 1.37
N MET A 107 14.49 -8.03 1.98
CA MET A 107 14.52 -8.16 3.44
C MET A 107 15.13 -6.92 4.11
N LYS A 108 16.14 -6.30 3.50
CA LYS A 108 16.72 -5.05 4.01
C LYS A 108 15.70 -3.92 4.13
N LEU A 109 14.76 -3.81 3.18
CA LEU A 109 13.69 -2.84 3.26
C LEU A 109 12.64 -3.27 4.30
N ALA A 110 12.28 -4.56 4.31
CA ALA A 110 11.28 -5.10 5.23
C ALA A 110 11.66 -4.91 6.71
N GLU A 111 12.94 -5.01 7.05
CA GLU A 111 13.45 -4.87 8.42
C GLU A 111 13.37 -3.44 8.95
N ILE A 112 13.44 -2.44 8.07
CA ILE A 112 13.45 -1.02 8.48
C ILE A 112 12.09 -0.34 8.39
N LEU A 113 11.07 -0.99 7.84
CA LEU A 113 9.72 -0.43 7.74
C LEU A 113 8.90 -0.72 9.01
N PRO A 114 8.12 0.26 9.50
CA PRO A 114 7.05 0.02 10.45
C PRO A 114 5.83 -0.56 9.73
N TYR A 115 5.09 -1.41 10.42
CA TYR A 115 3.91 -2.07 9.85
C TYR A 115 2.64 -1.71 10.59
N ALA A 116 1.62 -1.28 9.86
CA ALA A 116 0.28 -1.15 10.40
C ALA A 116 -0.43 -2.51 10.44
N SER A 117 -1.53 -2.59 11.18
CA SER A 117 -2.35 -3.78 11.25
C SER A 117 -3.50 -3.76 10.23
N GLY A 118 -3.94 -4.94 9.76
CA GLY A 118 -5.08 -5.11 8.86
C GLY A 118 -4.90 -4.38 7.53
N PHE A 119 -5.96 -3.80 7.01
CA PHE A 119 -5.99 -3.12 5.71
C PHE A 119 -5.24 -1.76 5.67
N ALA A 120 -4.57 -1.40 6.73
CA ALA A 120 -3.71 -0.21 6.77
C ALA A 120 -2.26 -0.52 6.35
N VAL A 121 -1.87 -1.80 6.23
CA VAL A 121 -0.47 -2.19 6.02
C VAL A 121 0.08 -1.66 4.71
N GLU A 122 -0.62 -1.84 3.60
CA GLU A 122 -0.13 -1.46 2.26
C GLU A 122 0.03 0.07 2.10
N PRO A 123 -0.94 0.91 2.51
CA PRO A 123 -0.73 2.34 2.50
C PRO A 123 0.32 2.80 3.52
N GLN A 124 0.43 2.14 4.70
CA GLN A 124 1.42 2.50 5.71
C GLN A 124 2.85 2.32 5.21
N GLU A 125 3.15 1.24 4.50
CA GLU A 125 4.47 1.01 3.92
C GLU A 125 4.90 2.18 3.03
N LEU A 126 4.02 2.63 2.12
CA LEU A 126 4.31 3.74 1.22
C LEU A 126 4.45 5.06 1.98
N ILE A 127 3.55 5.35 2.91
CA ILE A 127 3.63 6.56 3.74
C ILE A 127 4.91 6.57 4.55
N SER A 128 5.30 5.44 5.14
CA SER A 128 6.54 5.33 5.91
C SER A 128 7.78 5.58 5.05
N ILE A 129 7.79 5.06 3.83
CA ILE A 129 8.88 5.33 2.87
C ILE A 129 8.94 6.82 2.55
N PHE A 130 7.82 7.45 2.25
CA PHE A 130 7.80 8.88 1.92
C PHE A 130 8.23 9.75 3.11
N GLU A 131 7.75 9.43 4.31
CA GLU A 131 8.10 10.18 5.53
C GLU A 131 9.57 10.08 5.88
N ASN A 132 10.11 8.86 5.95
CA ASN A 132 11.45 8.60 6.49
C ASN A 132 12.56 8.73 5.45
N PHE A 133 12.25 8.56 4.18
CA PHE A 133 13.25 8.58 3.09
C PHE A 133 12.96 9.62 2.01
N GLY A 134 11.79 10.25 2.05
CA GLY A 134 11.42 11.39 1.18
C GLY A 134 11.80 12.76 1.74
N GLY A 135 12.61 12.81 2.80
CA GLY A 135 13.08 14.08 3.38
C GLY A 135 12.07 14.80 4.29
N ILE A 136 11.01 14.15 4.74
CA ILE A 136 9.98 14.71 5.63
C ILE A 136 10.37 14.59 7.09
N LEU A 137 10.77 13.38 7.50
CA LEU A 137 11.22 13.08 8.84
C LEU A 137 12.71 12.69 8.84
N PRO A 138 13.44 12.97 9.92
CA PRO A 138 14.78 12.43 10.07
C PRO A 138 14.73 10.91 10.19
N THR A 139 15.63 10.23 9.48
CA THR A 139 15.76 8.77 9.56
C THR A 139 17.04 8.36 10.28
N SER A 140 16.96 7.29 11.08
CA SER A 140 18.13 6.61 11.66
C SER A 140 18.82 5.68 10.64
N HIS A 141 18.12 5.28 9.57
CA HIS A 141 18.61 4.34 8.56
C HIS A 141 19.40 5.05 7.45
N GLN A 142 20.59 5.58 7.81
CA GLN A 142 21.41 6.38 6.90
C GLN A 142 21.85 5.63 5.64
N ALA A 143 22.07 4.30 5.73
CA ALA A 143 22.41 3.48 4.57
C ALA A 143 21.26 3.49 3.54
N ALA A 144 20.01 3.28 3.98
CA ALA A 144 18.86 3.30 3.09
C ALA A 144 18.60 4.70 2.52
N ALA A 145 18.84 5.76 3.29
CA ALA A 145 18.71 7.13 2.81
C ALA A 145 19.75 7.46 1.72
N LYS A 146 20.98 6.92 1.85
CA LYS A 146 22.06 7.10 0.88
C LYS A 146 21.85 6.28 -0.39
N GLU A 147 21.50 5.02 -0.27
CA GLU A 147 21.28 4.10 -1.41
C GLU A 147 19.99 4.41 -2.16
N GLY A 148 19.03 5.03 -1.50
CA GLY A 148 17.69 5.26 -2.00
C GLY A 148 16.77 4.05 -1.89
N ILE A 149 15.45 4.29 -1.95
CA ILE A 149 14.45 3.23 -1.97
C ILE A 149 13.75 3.23 -3.32
N GLU A 150 13.75 2.07 -3.97
CA GLU A 150 13.13 1.88 -5.27
C GLU A 150 11.79 1.18 -5.14
N ILE A 151 10.74 1.75 -5.76
CA ILE A 151 9.39 1.19 -5.77
C ILE A 151 8.93 1.00 -7.19
N PHE A 152 8.79 -0.25 -7.59
CA PHE A 152 8.30 -0.64 -8.90
C PHE A 152 6.81 -0.95 -8.83
N GLN A 153 6.04 -0.43 -9.78
CA GLN A 153 4.64 -0.77 -9.99
C GLN A 153 4.56 -1.46 -11.35
N ILE A 154 4.32 -2.77 -11.35
CA ILE A 154 4.35 -3.57 -12.58
C ILE A 154 2.94 -4.08 -12.87
N GLU A 155 2.43 -3.75 -14.06
CA GLU A 155 1.09 -4.11 -14.47
C GLU A 155 1.00 -5.58 -14.87
N THR A 156 -0.07 -6.26 -14.39
CA THR A 156 -0.38 -7.63 -14.78
C THR A 156 -0.99 -7.70 -16.17
N ARG A 157 -0.92 -8.87 -16.79
CA ARG A 157 -1.69 -9.20 -18.00
C ARG A 157 -3.07 -9.76 -17.64
N ASN A 158 -3.16 -10.51 -16.54
CA ASN A 158 -4.39 -11.09 -16.06
C ASN A 158 -5.11 -10.16 -15.08
N PRO A 159 -6.45 -10.23 -15.00
CA PRO A 159 -7.21 -9.47 -14.03
C PRO A 159 -7.10 -10.07 -12.62
N HIS A 160 -7.41 -9.27 -11.61
CA HIS A 160 -7.72 -9.76 -10.27
C HIS A 160 -9.23 -10.01 -10.16
N LEU A 161 -9.62 -11.26 -10.22
CA LEU A 161 -11.02 -11.70 -10.19
C LEU A 161 -11.37 -12.25 -8.81
N HIS A 162 -12.28 -11.59 -8.09
CA HIS A 162 -12.76 -12.04 -6.78
C HIS A 162 -14.22 -11.67 -6.53
N GLU A 163 -14.82 -12.24 -5.48
CA GLU A 163 -16.18 -11.92 -5.08
C GLU A 163 -16.34 -10.48 -4.61
N GLU A 164 -17.52 -9.91 -4.85
CA GLU A 164 -17.92 -8.66 -4.23
C GLU A 164 -18.38 -8.89 -2.78
N ARG A 165 -17.68 -8.25 -1.83
CA ARG A 165 -17.94 -8.41 -0.40
C ARG A 165 -18.84 -7.31 0.20
N GLY A 166 -19.38 -6.42 -0.64
CA GLY A 166 -20.35 -5.41 -0.26
C GLY A 166 -19.81 -4.21 0.52
N ARG A 167 -20.72 -3.32 0.97
CA ARG A 167 -20.37 -2.02 1.59
C ARG A 167 -19.62 -2.13 2.91
N MET A 168 -19.94 -3.14 3.73
CA MET A 168 -19.25 -3.33 5.02
C MET A 168 -17.75 -3.58 4.82
N HIS A 169 -17.40 -4.38 3.83
CA HIS A 169 -16.03 -4.66 3.48
C HIS A 169 -15.29 -3.41 2.96
N LEU A 170 -15.98 -2.59 2.14
CA LEU A 170 -15.43 -1.30 1.71
C LEU A 170 -15.09 -0.40 2.90
N ARG A 171 -15.98 -0.29 3.90
CA ARG A 171 -15.72 0.46 5.14
C ARG A 171 -14.48 -0.07 5.87
N GLN A 172 -14.40 -1.40 6.03
CA GLN A 172 -13.29 -2.07 6.72
C GLN A 172 -11.92 -1.84 6.05
N MET A 173 -11.90 -1.64 4.74
CA MET A 173 -10.67 -1.34 4.00
C MET A 173 -10.37 0.15 3.95
N LEU A 174 -11.38 0.97 3.65
CA LEU A 174 -11.21 2.40 3.40
C LEU A 174 -10.79 3.16 4.64
N LEU A 175 -11.46 2.91 5.76
CA LEU A 175 -11.21 3.63 7.00
C LEU A 175 -9.77 3.46 7.50
N PRO A 176 -9.21 2.25 7.66
CA PRO A 176 -7.82 2.07 8.07
C PRO A 176 -6.81 2.65 7.06
N GLY A 177 -7.05 2.45 5.77
CA GLY A 177 -6.15 2.92 4.72
C GLY A 177 -6.04 4.45 4.66
N LEU A 178 -7.18 5.14 4.73
CA LEU A 178 -7.20 6.61 4.76
C LEU A 178 -6.74 7.17 6.11
N SER A 179 -6.96 6.46 7.23
CA SER A 179 -6.45 6.87 8.54
C SER A 179 -4.93 7.02 8.53
N VAL A 180 -4.21 6.12 7.87
CA VAL A 180 -2.75 6.23 7.72
C VAL A 180 -2.35 7.53 7.04
N ILE A 181 -3.01 7.88 5.94
CA ILE A 181 -2.72 9.11 5.19
C ILE A 181 -3.10 10.34 6.02
N TYR A 182 -4.24 10.30 6.70
CA TYR A 182 -4.72 11.39 7.56
C TYR A 182 -3.75 11.72 8.71
N TYR A 183 -3.17 10.69 9.35
CA TYR A 183 -2.23 10.86 10.46
C TYR A 183 -0.77 10.96 10.03
N SER A 184 -0.48 10.94 8.74
CA SER A 184 0.88 11.07 8.22
C SER A 184 1.52 12.41 8.57
N ALA A 185 2.83 12.47 8.50
CA ALA A 185 3.59 13.72 8.70
C ALA A 185 3.42 14.74 7.56
N PHE A 186 2.77 14.37 6.48
CA PHE A 186 2.41 15.24 5.35
C PHE A 186 1.28 16.22 5.69
N ARG A 187 1.40 16.96 6.72
CA ARG A 187 0.37 17.78 7.37
C ARG A 187 -0.19 18.88 6.47
N SER A 188 -1.02 18.54 5.49
CA SER A 188 -1.86 19.50 4.77
C SER A 188 -3.24 19.52 5.43
N PRO A 189 -3.66 20.65 6.04
CA PRO A 189 -5.00 20.77 6.62
C PRO A 189 -6.09 20.49 5.59
N GLU A 190 -5.89 20.98 4.37
CA GLU A 190 -6.83 20.86 3.26
C GLU A 190 -7.03 19.37 2.86
N ILE A 191 -5.94 18.62 2.73
CA ILE A 191 -6.01 17.19 2.40
C ILE A 191 -6.68 16.41 3.54
N ARG A 192 -6.40 16.77 4.80
CA ARG A 192 -7.06 16.14 5.96
C ARG A 192 -8.56 16.35 5.97
N GLU A 193 -8.99 17.58 5.71
CA GLU A 193 -10.42 17.90 5.61
C GLU A 193 -11.08 17.11 4.49
N GLN A 194 -10.44 17.04 3.33
CA GLN A 194 -10.93 16.26 2.19
C GLN A 194 -11.00 14.76 2.52
N ILE A 195 -10.01 14.17 3.20
CA ILE A 195 -10.03 12.77 3.63
C ILE A 195 -11.18 12.52 4.61
N SER A 196 -11.35 13.38 5.61
CA SER A 196 -12.45 13.27 6.57
C SER A 196 -13.81 13.29 5.86
N LYS A 197 -14.01 14.24 4.98
CA LYS A 197 -15.22 14.33 4.15
C LYS A 197 -15.42 13.09 3.28
N GLU A 198 -14.38 12.61 2.60
CA GLU A 198 -14.45 11.41 1.77
C GLU A 198 -14.88 10.18 2.59
N MET A 199 -14.32 9.99 3.80
CA MET A 199 -14.71 8.89 4.69
C MET A 199 -16.19 8.95 5.06
N ILE A 200 -16.72 10.15 5.32
CA ILE A 200 -18.13 10.37 5.63
C ILE A 200 -19.00 10.10 4.40
N ASP A 201 -18.66 10.67 3.26
CA ASP A 201 -19.41 10.53 2.00
C ASP A 201 -19.46 9.06 1.53
N GLN A 202 -18.42 8.29 1.79
CA GLN A 202 -18.37 6.85 1.52
C GLN A 202 -19.03 5.99 2.60
N GLY A 203 -19.54 6.59 3.69
CA GLY A 203 -20.14 5.89 4.83
C GLY A 203 -19.13 5.05 5.62
N ALA A 204 -17.84 5.35 5.52
CA ALA A 204 -16.79 4.69 6.29
C ALA A 204 -16.65 5.28 7.70
N LEU A 205 -17.08 6.53 7.92
CA LEU A 205 -17.06 7.25 9.19
C LEU A 205 -18.39 7.96 9.38
N GLN A 206 -18.87 8.06 10.62
CA GLN A 206 -20.02 8.92 10.95
C GLN A 206 -19.53 10.37 11.18
N PRO A 207 -20.35 11.40 10.94
CA PRO A 207 -19.94 12.80 11.14
C PRO A 207 -19.48 13.15 12.56
N THR A 208 -19.91 12.38 13.55
CA THR A 208 -19.60 12.57 14.98
C THR A 208 -18.49 11.64 15.49
N GLU A 209 -17.99 10.74 14.64
CA GLU A 209 -16.94 9.81 15.01
C GLU A 209 -15.55 10.43 14.75
N GLU A 210 -14.61 10.16 15.64
CA GLU A 210 -13.20 10.48 15.40
C GLU A 210 -12.58 9.45 14.47
N ILE A 211 -11.67 9.93 13.61
CA ILE A 211 -10.89 9.04 12.75
C ILE A 211 -9.95 8.22 13.63
N PRO A 212 -10.04 6.87 13.59
CA PRO A 212 -9.21 6.03 14.44
C PRO A 212 -7.75 6.15 14.06
N LYS A 213 -6.88 6.29 15.06
CA LYS A 213 -5.44 6.29 14.84
C LYS A 213 -4.98 4.87 14.46
N PRO A 214 -4.19 4.70 13.39
CA PRO A 214 -3.69 3.39 13.02
C PRO A 214 -2.76 2.83 14.09
N TYR A 215 -2.87 1.54 14.37
CA TYR A 215 -1.91 0.83 15.21
C TYR A 215 -0.71 0.44 14.36
N ILE A 216 0.45 0.97 14.68
CA ILE A 216 1.69 0.78 13.93
C ILE A 216 2.72 0.10 14.84
N VAL A 217 3.23 -1.02 14.38
CA VAL A 217 4.35 -1.73 15.01
C VAL A 217 5.64 -1.13 14.47
N PRO A 218 6.53 -0.60 15.33
CA PRO A 218 7.80 -0.05 14.86
C PRO A 218 8.67 -1.16 14.27
N PRO A 219 9.67 -0.80 13.43
CA PRO A 219 10.68 -1.75 12.98
C PRO A 219 11.41 -2.36 14.16
N GLN A 220 11.95 -3.56 14.00
CA GLN A 220 12.82 -4.14 15.03
C GLN A 220 14.03 -3.23 15.21
N LYS A 221 14.30 -2.89 16.46
CA LYS A 221 15.57 -2.25 16.81
C LYS A 221 16.66 -3.32 16.76
N ASP A 222 17.74 -2.99 16.07
CA ASP A 222 18.99 -3.75 16.11
C ASP A 222 19.50 -3.93 17.55
#